data_b63471447f15e52009c37beb1be23ac9
#
_entry.id   b63471447f15e52009c37beb1be23ac9
#
_cell.length_a   1.000
_cell.length_b   1.000
_cell.length_c   1.000
_cell.angle_alpha   90.00
_cell.angle_beta   90.00
_cell.angle_gamma   90.00
#
_symmetry.space_group_name_H-M   'P 1'
#
loop_
_entity.id
_entity.type
_entity.pdbx_description
1 polymer ?
#
loop_
_entity_poly.entity_id
_entity_poly.type
_entity_poly.pdbx_seq_one_letter_code
_entity_poly.pdbx_strand_id
1 'polypeptide(L)'
;MFAICNLAIIPLRAEPSDRSEIVSQVLFGEHFEVIEKQNQWAKIKLQYDDYEGWVDSKQYQLISEKSFKSLSNDAVILNSDLVEYVTNAKNMLLPIPLGASLSFLNHSEINIEGFDFEGMKISGVKSKEDLITTAYMYLNAPYLWGGKTPFGIDCSGFTQMVYKLN
;
A
#
# COMPACT_ATOMS: atom_id res chain seq x y z
N MET A 1 14.09 1.76 -11.42
CA MET A 1 14.26 0.58 -10.55
C MET A 1 12.91 0.25 -9.95
N PHE A 2 12.64 -1.01 -9.57
CA PHE A 2 11.31 -1.43 -9.09
C PHE A 2 11.37 -1.89 -7.64
N ALA A 3 10.32 -1.63 -6.88
CA ALA A 3 10.24 -1.92 -5.47
C ALA A 3 8.81 -2.21 -5.00
N ILE A 4 8.70 -2.73 -3.77
CA ILE A 4 7.46 -3.04 -3.09
C ILE A 4 7.52 -2.57 -1.64
N CYS A 5 6.40 -2.12 -1.10
CA CYS A 5 6.25 -1.79 0.31
C CYS A 5 6.09 -3.08 1.13
N ASN A 6 7.05 -3.40 1.98
CA ASN A 6 7.01 -4.54 2.91
C ASN A 6 6.80 -4.10 4.38
N LEU A 7 6.46 -2.84 4.60
CA LEU A 7 6.02 -2.27 5.88
C LEU A 7 4.52 -2.03 5.87
N ALA A 8 3.91 -1.92 7.03
CA ALA A 8 2.48 -1.64 7.15
C ALA A 8 2.04 -0.42 6.34
N ILE A 9 2.78 0.69 6.51
CA ILE A 9 2.53 1.99 5.88
C ILE A 9 3.86 2.72 5.76
N ILE A 10 4.07 3.40 4.63
CA ILE A 10 5.20 4.31 4.41
C ILE A 10 4.64 5.70 4.11
N PRO A 11 5.11 6.77 4.79
CA PRO A 11 4.75 8.13 4.42
C PRO A 11 5.37 8.49 3.07
N LEU A 12 4.55 8.98 2.14
CA LEU A 12 4.96 9.58 0.87
C LEU A 12 5.05 11.08 1.04
N ARG A 13 6.21 11.67 0.79
CA ARG A 13 6.50 13.08 1.08
C ARG A 13 6.63 13.92 -0.19
N ALA A 14 6.32 15.21 -0.09
CA ALA A 14 6.48 16.17 -1.19
C ALA A 14 7.94 16.36 -1.59
N GLU A 15 8.85 16.34 -0.60
CA GLU A 15 10.29 16.60 -0.79
C GLU A 15 11.15 15.55 -0.02
N PRO A 16 12.44 15.35 -0.39
CA PRO A 16 13.33 14.40 0.24
C PRO A 16 13.80 14.85 1.64
N SER A 17 12.87 14.95 2.58
CA SER A 17 13.12 15.43 3.95
C SER A 17 12.07 14.90 4.93
N ASP A 18 12.50 14.54 6.16
CA ASP A 18 11.60 14.15 7.25
C ASP A 18 10.67 15.29 7.70
N ARG A 19 11.04 16.52 7.43
CA ARG A 19 10.24 17.72 7.75
C ARG A 19 9.24 18.08 6.65
N SER A 20 9.33 17.42 5.49
CA SER A 20 8.45 17.69 4.38
C SER A 20 7.02 17.21 4.68
N GLU A 21 6.08 17.84 4.06
CA GLU A 21 4.68 17.47 4.04
C GLU A 21 4.50 15.99 3.61
N ILE A 22 3.65 15.27 4.31
CA ILE A 22 3.16 13.96 3.87
C ILE A 22 2.02 14.23 2.87
N VAL A 23 2.22 13.84 1.62
CA VAL A 23 1.24 14.07 0.55
C VAL A 23 0.36 12.84 0.30
N SER A 24 0.82 11.66 0.71
CA SER A 24 0.08 10.40 0.63
C SER A 24 0.75 9.34 1.50
N GLN A 25 0.24 8.12 1.44
CA GLN A 25 0.83 6.93 2.08
C GLN A 25 0.93 5.79 1.07
N VAL A 26 1.99 4.98 1.19
CA VAL A 26 2.14 3.71 0.48
C VAL A 26 1.79 2.59 1.46
N LEU A 27 0.83 1.76 1.11
CA LEU A 27 0.38 0.67 1.96
C LEU A 27 1.16 -0.62 1.68
N PHE A 28 1.14 -1.54 2.63
CA PHE A 28 1.75 -2.85 2.49
C PHE A 28 1.37 -3.52 1.16
N GLY A 29 2.36 -4.07 0.47
CA GLY A 29 2.22 -4.76 -0.80
C GLY A 29 2.00 -3.88 -2.02
N GLU A 30 1.85 -2.56 -1.88
CA GLU A 30 1.85 -1.66 -3.04
C GLU A 30 3.25 -1.61 -3.65
N HIS A 31 3.31 -1.71 -4.98
CA HIS A 31 4.56 -1.71 -5.73
C HIS A 31 4.67 -0.45 -6.60
N PHE A 32 5.91 -0.07 -6.89
CA PHE A 32 6.21 1.21 -7.50
C PHE A 32 7.54 1.21 -8.26
N GLU A 33 7.70 2.19 -9.13
CA GLU A 33 8.96 2.50 -9.77
C GLU A 33 9.76 3.52 -8.93
N VAL A 34 11.04 3.27 -8.73
CA VAL A 34 12.00 4.25 -8.19
C VAL A 34 12.58 5.01 -9.35
N ILE A 35 12.16 6.28 -9.54
CA ILE A 35 12.49 7.13 -10.69
C ILE A 35 13.71 8.03 -10.43
N GLU A 36 13.98 8.38 -9.16
CA GLU A 36 15.12 9.22 -8.77
C GLU A 36 15.65 8.78 -7.41
N LYS A 37 16.95 9.00 -7.14
CA LYS A 37 17.58 8.81 -5.82
C LYS A 37 18.36 10.05 -5.43
N GLN A 38 18.15 10.51 -4.19
CA GLN A 38 18.88 11.62 -3.59
C GLN A 38 19.27 11.27 -2.15
N ASN A 39 20.55 10.96 -1.92
CA ASN A 39 21.04 10.49 -0.62
C ASN A 39 20.27 9.26 -0.14
N GLN A 40 19.63 9.36 1.04
CA GLN A 40 18.77 8.31 1.60
C GLN A 40 17.33 8.30 1.04
N TRP A 41 16.97 9.24 0.20
CA TRP A 41 15.62 9.40 -0.34
C TRP A 41 15.49 8.81 -1.74
N ALA A 42 14.32 8.27 -2.03
CA ALA A 42 13.95 7.79 -3.35
C ALA A 42 12.64 8.47 -3.78
N LYS A 43 12.63 9.10 -4.95
CA LYS A 43 11.40 9.53 -5.60
C LYS A 43 10.78 8.32 -6.26
N ILE A 44 9.55 8.05 -5.96
CA ILE A 44 8.82 6.89 -6.45
C ILE A 44 7.61 7.30 -7.24
N LYS A 45 7.15 6.41 -8.12
CA LYS A 45 5.88 6.49 -8.83
C LYS A 45 5.08 5.23 -8.54
N LEU A 46 3.94 5.36 -7.88
CA LEU A 46 3.06 4.24 -7.55
C LEU A 46 2.47 3.63 -8.82
N GLN A 47 2.39 2.30 -8.87
CA GLN A 47 1.80 1.58 -10.01
C GLN A 47 0.28 1.73 -10.06
N TYR A 48 -0.36 1.88 -8.91
CA TYR A 48 -1.83 1.89 -8.82
C TYR A 48 -2.47 3.16 -9.40
N ASP A 49 -1.91 4.34 -9.11
CA ASP A 49 -2.52 5.65 -9.40
C ASP A 49 -1.54 6.68 -10.02
N ASP A 50 -0.32 6.23 -10.38
CA ASP A 50 0.76 7.06 -10.91
C ASP A 50 1.20 8.20 -9.97
N TYR A 51 0.80 8.17 -8.69
CA TYR A 51 1.14 9.22 -7.72
C TYR A 51 2.63 9.23 -7.44
N GLU A 52 3.24 10.40 -7.45
CA GLU A 52 4.68 10.57 -7.22
C GLU A 52 4.97 11.24 -5.87
N GLY A 53 6.09 10.87 -5.27
CA GLY A 53 6.60 11.48 -4.04
C GLY A 53 7.87 10.81 -3.55
N TRP A 54 8.36 11.24 -2.39
CA TRP A 54 9.61 10.79 -1.81
C TRP A 54 9.40 9.87 -0.62
N VAL A 55 10.16 8.79 -0.56
CA VAL A 55 10.21 7.82 0.55
C VAL A 55 11.66 7.62 0.99
N ASP A 56 11.89 7.23 2.26
CA ASP A 56 13.21 6.80 2.71
C ASP A 56 13.56 5.44 2.07
N SER A 57 14.76 5.33 1.50
CA SER A 57 15.24 4.13 0.82
C SER A 57 15.35 2.88 1.71
N LYS A 58 15.27 3.04 3.04
CA LYS A 58 15.24 1.93 4.00
C LYS A 58 13.86 1.31 4.18
N GLN A 59 12.81 1.94 3.64
CA GLN A 59 11.42 1.57 3.93
C GLN A 59 10.78 0.70 2.84
N TYR A 60 11.55 0.20 1.88
CA TYR A 60 11.03 -0.66 0.82
C TYR A 60 12.02 -1.75 0.43
N GLN A 61 11.50 -2.77 -0.22
CA GLN A 61 12.27 -3.87 -0.78
C GLN A 61 12.36 -3.72 -2.30
N LEU A 62 13.57 -3.85 -2.86
CA LEU A 62 13.76 -3.90 -4.32
C LEU A 62 13.26 -5.23 -4.87
N ILE A 63 12.63 -5.17 -6.03
CA ILE A 63 12.17 -6.33 -6.81
C ILE A 63 12.70 -6.27 -8.24
N SER A 64 12.70 -7.40 -8.93
CA SER A 64 13.09 -7.45 -10.34
C SER A 64 12.05 -6.79 -11.25
N GLU A 65 12.48 -6.33 -12.44
CA GLU A 65 11.54 -5.84 -13.46
C GLU A 65 10.52 -6.91 -13.86
N LYS A 66 10.95 -8.18 -13.93
CA LYS A 66 10.08 -9.31 -14.20
C LYS A 66 8.98 -9.43 -13.15
N SER A 67 9.36 -9.37 -11.87
CA SER A 67 8.43 -9.43 -10.74
C SER A 67 7.45 -8.24 -10.75
N PHE A 68 7.95 -7.03 -11.02
CA PHE A 68 7.12 -5.84 -11.14
C PHE A 68 6.06 -5.98 -12.24
N LYS A 69 6.48 -6.41 -13.45
CA LYS A 69 5.56 -6.63 -14.57
C LYS A 69 4.54 -7.74 -14.28
N SER A 70 4.95 -8.81 -13.59
CA SER A 70 4.04 -9.87 -13.17
C SER A 70 2.96 -9.32 -12.24
N LEU A 71 3.34 -8.62 -11.16
CA LEU A 71 2.41 -8.00 -10.23
C LEU A 71 1.46 -7.01 -10.90
N SER A 72 1.96 -6.22 -11.85
CA SER A 72 1.15 -5.21 -12.55
C SER A 72 0.09 -5.83 -13.47
N ASN A 73 0.26 -7.08 -13.86
CA ASN A 73 -0.70 -7.82 -14.70
C ASN A 73 -1.60 -8.76 -13.89
N ASP A 74 -1.31 -8.99 -12.63
CA ASP A 74 -2.10 -9.86 -11.77
C ASP A 74 -3.42 -9.20 -11.36
N ALA A 75 -4.39 -10.04 -11.00
CA ALA A 75 -5.59 -9.57 -10.33
C ALA A 75 -5.22 -8.91 -8.99
N VAL A 76 -5.76 -7.71 -8.76
CA VAL A 76 -5.57 -7.00 -7.50
C VAL A 76 -6.30 -7.75 -6.39
N ILE A 77 -5.57 -8.15 -5.34
CA ILE A 77 -6.11 -8.76 -4.12
C ILE A 77 -5.79 -7.82 -2.97
N LEU A 78 -6.82 -7.41 -2.23
CA LEU A 78 -6.69 -6.44 -1.14
C LEU A 78 -7.19 -7.04 0.18
N ASN A 79 -6.56 -6.61 1.29
CA ASN A 79 -7.13 -6.81 2.62
C ASN A 79 -8.43 -6.01 2.75
N SER A 80 -9.51 -6.67 3.20
CA SER A 80 -10.81 -6.04 3.43
C SER A 80 -11.17 -5.87 4.92
N ASP A 81 -10.32 -6.29 5.83
CA ASP A 81 -10.44 -5.98 7.25
C ASP A 81 -9.92 -4.57 7.55
N LEU A 82 -10.49 -3.88 8.55
CA LEU A 82 -9.99 -2.55 8.97
C LEU A 82 -8.50 -2.59 9.33
N VAL A 83 -8.13 -3.63 10.02
CA VAL A 83 -6.76 -4.02 10.34
C VAL A 83 -6.71 -5.54 10.46
N GLU A 84 -5.67 -6.15 9.94
CA GLU A 84 -5.38 -7.56 10.10
C GLU A 84 -3.86 -7.76 10.10
N TYR A 85 -3.40 -8.97 10.37
CA TYR A 85 -1.98 -9.30 10.44
C TYR A 85 -1.57 -10.17 9.26
N VAL A 86 -0.38 -9.89 8.71
CA VAL A 86 0.38 -10.90 7.99
C VAL A 86 1.39 -11.52 8.97
N THR A 87 1.61 -12.81 8.84
CA THR A 87 2.57 -13.57 9.65
C THR A 87 3.72 -13.99 8.76
N ASN A 88 4.96 -13.68 9.14
CA ASN A 88 6.12 -14.12 8.35
C ASN A 88 6.58 -15.54 8.75
N ALA A 89 7.55 -16.09 8.00
CA ALA A 89 8.11 -17.42 8.25
C ALA A 89 8.74 -17.61 9.65
N LYS A 90 8.97 -16.53 10.40
CA LYS A 90 9.47 -16.54 11.78
C LYS A 90 8.35 -16.37 12.82
N ASN A 91 7.10 -16.47 12.41
CA ASN A 91 5.91 -16.22 13.24
C ASN A 91 5.83 -14.80 13.83
N MET A 92 6.45 -13.81 13.17
CA MET A 92 6.30 -12.41 13.56
C MET A 92 5.08 -11.82 12.87
N LEU A 93 4.27 -11.10 13.64
CA LEU A 93 3.06 -10.42 13.17
C LEU A 93 3.39 -9.01 12.69
N LEU A 94 2.92 -8.65 11.50
CA LEU A 94 2.92 -7.30 10.98
C LEU A 94 1.47 -6.86 10.74
N PRO A 95 0.96 -5.83 11.46
CA PRO A 95 -0.38 -5.31 11.20
C PRO A 95 -0.41 -4.60 9.85
N ILE A 96 -1.44 -4.85 9.06
CA ILE A 96 -1.68 -4.21 7.78
C ILE A 96 -3.08 -3.57 7.75
N PRO A 97 -3.22 -2.37 7.16
CA PRO A 97 -4.49 -1.66 7.12
C PRO A 97 -5.40 -2.17 6.01
N LEU A 98 -6.66 -1.76 6.08
CA LEU A 98 -7.66 -1.87 5.01
C LEU A 98 -7.07 -1.37 3.68
N GLY A 99 -7.23 -2.15 2.60
CA GLY A 99 -6.73 -1.84 1.27
C GLY A 99 -5.24 -2.12 1.04
N ALA A 100 -4.54 -2.74 1.99
CA ALA A 100 -3.20 -3.29 1.77
C ALA A 100 -3.24 -4.33 0.63
N SER A 101 -2.21 -4.36 -0.23
CA SER A 101 -2.14 -5.27 -1.37
C SER A 101 -1.56 -6.62 -0.95
N LEU A 102 -2.25 -7.69 -1.34
CA LEU A 102 -1.89 -9.07 -1.01
C LEU A 102 -1.44 -9.88 -2.24
N SER A 103 -1.48 -9.28 -3.44
CA SER A 103 -1.19 -10.00 -4.70
C SER A 103 0.19 -10.65 -4.69
N PHE A 104 1.20 -10.00 -4.09
CA PHE A 104 2.58 -10.51 -4.07
C PHE A 104 2.77 -11.76 -3.19
N LEU A 105 1.85 -12.07 -2.29
CA LEU A 105 1.96 -13.24 -1.40
C LEU A 105 2.06 -14.54 -2.18
N ASN A 106 1.51 -14.58 -3.39
CA ASN A 106 1.56 -15.74 -4.29
C ASN A 106 2.87 -15.84 -5.10
N HIS A 107 3.79 -14.88 -4.95
CA HIS A 107 5.06 -14.81 -5.68
C HIS A 107 6.24 -15.08 -4.75
N SER A 108 6.75 -16.30 -4.71
CA SER A 108 7.85 -16.69 -3.81
C SER A 108 9.13 -15.86 -3.99
N GLU A 109 9.39 -15.37 -5.21
CA GLU A 109 10.54 -14.51 -5.52
C GLU A 109 10.41 -13.07 -4.97
N ILE A 110 9.19 -12.66 -4.57
CA ILE A 110 8.91 -11.33 -3.97
C ILE A 110 8.64 -11.50 -2.48
N ASN A 111 7.86 -12.51 -2.11
CA ASN A 111 7.51 -12.84 -0.73
C ASN A 111 8.66 -13.58 -0.03
N ILE A 112 9.86 -12.96 -0.02
CA ILE A 112 11.08 -13.56 0.57
C ILE A 112 11.01 -13.68 2.09
N GLU A 113 10.20 -12.89 2.77
CA GLU A 113 9.92 -12.99 4.21
C GLU A 113 8.95 -14.15 4.54
N GLY A 114 8.33 -14.74 3.51
CA GLY A 114 7.36 -15.81 3.68
C GLY A 114 6.11 -15.36 4.43
N PHE A 115 5.59 -14.19 4.09
CA PHE A 115 4.33 -13.71 4.66
C PHE A 115 3.16 -14.59 4.25
N ASP A 116 2.29 -14.88 5.20
CA ASP A 116 0.99 -15.52 5.02
C ASP A 116 -0.13 -14.63 5.59
N PHE A 117 -1.35 -14.81 5.09
CA PHE A 117 -2.50 -13.99 5.44
C PHE A 117 -3.78 -14.82 5.51
N GLU A 118 -4.43 -14.82 6.67
CA GLU A 118 -5.66 -15.60 6.95
C GLU A 118 -6.94 -14.74 7.00
N GLY A 119 -6.82 -13.40 6.94
CA GLY A 119 -7.95 -12.46 7.01
C GLY A 119 -8.81 -12.42 5.76
N MET A 120 -9.78 -11.51 5.75
CA MET A 120 -10.71 -11.32 4.64
C MET A 120 -10.03 -10.63 3.45
N LYS A 121 -10.28 -11.15 2.24
CA LYS A 121 -9.72 -10.66 0.98
C LYS A 121 -10.84 -10.23 0.04
N ILE A 122 -10.58 -9.19 -0.74
CA ILE A 122 -11.41 -8.79 -1.86
C ILE A 122 -10.59 -8.75 -3.15
N SER A 123 -11.24 -9.02 -4.25
CA SER A 123 -10.67 -8.95 -5.59
C SER A 123 -11.78 -8.67 -6.60
N GLY A 124 -11.43 -8.01 -7.71
CA GLY A 124 -12.38 -7.66 -8.75
C GLY A 124 -13.19 -6.38 -8.45
N VAL A 125 -14.09 -6.02 -9.36
CA VAL A 125 -14.93 -4.83 -9.28
C VAL A 125 -16.23 -5.18 -8.55
N LYS A 126 -16.58 -4.40 -7.55
CA LYS A 126 -17.83 -4.52 -6.79
C LYS A 126 -18.97 -3.67 -7.39
N SER A 127 -20.15 -3.81 -6.82
CA SER A 127 -21.31 -3.01 -7.22
C SER A 127 -21.23 -1.57 -6.68
N LYS A 128 -22.04 -0.66 -7.24
CA LYS A 128 -22.12 0.73 -6.75
C LYS A 128 -22.69 0.83 -5.33
N GLU A 129 -23.51 -0.11 -4.92
CA GLU A 129 -24.04 -0.19 -3.56
C GLU A 129 -22.95 -0.47 -2.54
N ASP A 130 -21.92 -1.22 -2.92
CA ASP A 130 -20.77 -1.53 -2.07
C ASP A 130 -19.90 -0.30 -1.77
N LEU A 131 -19.87 0.71 -2.66
CA LEU A 131 -19.17 1.98 -2.41
C LEU A 131 -19.63 2.64 -1.10
N ILE A 132 -20.93 2.65 -0.83
CA ILE A 132 -21.48 3.24 0.40
C ILE A 132 -21.05 2.41 1.61
N THR A 133 -21.14 1.10 1.53
CA THR A 133 -20.68 0.19 2.61
C THR A 133 -19.20 0.37 2.90
N THR A 134 -18.38 0.44 1.87
CA THR A 134 -16.93 0.70 2.01
C THR A 134 -16.66 2.07 2.62
N ALA A 135 -17.41 3.12 2.21
CA ALA A 135 -17.27 4.45 2.78
C ALA A 135 -17.57 4.47 4.30
N TYR A 136 -18.60 3.71 4.74
CA TYR A 136 -18.90 3.57 6.17
C TYR A 136 -17.81 2.88 6.99
N MET A 137 -16.93 2.08 6.39
CA MET A 137 -15.78 1.50 7.10
C MET A 137 -14.79 2.56 7.60
N TYR A 138 -14.79 3.75 6.99
CA TYR A 138 -13.97 4.89 7.41
C TYR A 138 -14.70 5.86 8.34
N LEU A 139 -15.95 5.55 8.74
CA LEU A 139 -16.71 6.41 9.65
C LEU A 139 -15.94 6.56 10.98
N ASN A 140 -15.82 7.81 11.45
CA ASN A 140 -15.05 8.20 12.63
C ASN A 140 -13.52 8.06 12.51
N ALA A 141 -12.98 7.78 11.32
CA ALA A 141 -11.54 7.92 11.09
C ALA A 141 -11.12 9.38 11.35
N PRO A 142 -10.03 9.62 12.10
CA PRO A 142 -9.55 10.97 12.33
C PRO A 142 -9.03 11.59 11.04
N TYR A 143 -9.14 12.92 10.94
CA TYR A 143 -8.54 13.64 9.81
C TYR A 143 -7.01 13.64 9.94
N LEU A 144 -6.33 13.19 8.89
CA LEU A 144 -4.88 13.24 8.76
C LEU A 144 -4.52 13.66 7.34
N TRP A 145 -3.86 14.79 7.18
CA TRP A 145 -3.38 15.24 5.88
C TRP A 145 -2.44 14.21 5.24
N GLY A 146 -2.71 13.82 3.99
CA GLY A 146 -1.99 12.76 3.28
C GLY A 146 -2.32 11.34 3.74
N GLY A 147 -3.24 11.17 4.69
CA GLY A 147 -3.61 9.85 5.23
C GLY A 147 -4.48 9.03 4.28
N LYS A 148 -4.28 7.69 4.28
CA LYS A 148 -5.04 6.71 3.47
C LYS A 148 -5.53 5.51 4.29
N THR A 149 -5.61 5.64 5.63
CA THR A 149 -5.95 4.51 6.50
C THR A 149 -7.10 4.82 7.44
N PRO A 150 -7.75 3.81 8.03
CA PRO A 150 -8.76 4.03 9.07
C PRO A 150 -8.24 4.76 10.32
N PHE A 151 -6.91 4.84 10.50
CA PHE A 151 -6.26 5.54 11.62
C PHE A 151 -5.95 7.01 11.34
N GLY A 152 -6.18 7.45 10.11
CA GLY A 152 -6.01 8.83 9.67
C GLY A 152 -6.18 8.92 8.17
N ILE A 153 -7.12 9.77 7.73
CA ILE A 153 -7.48 9.88 6.32
C ILE A 153 -7.83 11.32 5.98
N ASP A 154 -7.47 11.79 4.78
CA ASP A 154 -7.94 13.05 4.24
C ASP A 154 -9.05 12.84 3.17
N CYS A 155 -9.58 13.93 2.63
CA CYS A 155 -10.67 13.88 1.66
C CYS A 155 -10.28 13.14 0.37
N SER A 156 -9.06 13.32 -0.11
CA SER A 156 -8.56 12.65 -1.31
C SER A 156 -8.24 11.18 -1.05
N GLY A 157 -7.59 10.88 0.06
CA GLY A 157 -7.31 9.53 0.51
C GLY A 157 -8.59 8.73 0.72
N PHE A 158 -9.61 9.32 1.34
CA PHE A 158 -10.93 8.70 1.50
C PHE A 158 -11.52 8.29 0.14
N THR A 159 -11.57 9.22 -0.81
CA THR A 159 -12.10 8.95 -2.15
C THR A 159 -11.31 7.85 -2.84
N GLN A 160 -9.96 7.95 -2.83
CA GLN A 160 -9.08 6.94 -3.43
C GLN A 160 -9.33 5.56 -2.84
N MET A 161 -9.41 5.44 -1.51
CA MET A 161 -9.55 4.14 -0.86
C MET A 161 -10.93 3.52 -1.07
N VAL A 162 -11.99 4.32 -1.07
CA VAL A 162 -13.35 3.83 -1.38
C VAL A 162 -13.40 3.25 -2.79
N TYR A 163 -12.81 3.93 -3.78
CA TYR A 163 -12.75 3.40 -5.15
C TYR A 163 -11.77 2.23 -5.31
N LYS A 164 -10.64 2.23 -4.60
CA LYS A 164 -9.66 1.14 -4.65
C LYS A 164 -10.26 -0.19 -4.16
N LEU A 165 -11.14 -0.14 -3.18
CA LEU A 165 -11.77 -1.30 -2.55
C LEU A 165 -13.04 -1.80 -3.28
N ASN A 166 -13.43 -1.14 -4.38
CA ASN A 166 -14.62 -1.45 -5.19
C ASN A 166 -14.33 -1.51 -6.68
#